data_699e0301d74aa5f75ac70c74b7a4dd30
#
_entry.id   699e0301d74aa5f75ac70c74b7a4dd30
#
_cell.length_a   1.000
_cell.length_b   1.000
_cell.length_c   1.000
_cell.angle_alpha   90.00
_cell.angle_beta   90.00
_cell.angle_gamma   90.00
#
_symmetry.space_group_name_H-M   'P 1'
#
loop_
_entity.id
_entity.type
_entity.pdbx_description
1 polymer ?
#
loop_
_entity_poly.entity_id
_entity_poly.type
_entity_poly.pdbx_seq_one_letter_code
_entity_poly.pdbx_strand_id
1 'polypeptide(L)'
;MTWIGDQLVVWGGHGPSSVFSNDGERYAPSTGTWSDINAVGAPAERYGHSAVWTGSELVIWGGMSNDPVIVGLTNAGARWNAATGVWTPLPKTGAPSPRRDHVALWTGTQMIIWGGYDQNGLPTSTGALFDPAAGTWTALPAAGAPSLREYASVTWTGTDLIVWGGTWGIQALDSGARWNAASNTWSPMPTIGAPTPRARHSATWTGSELIVWGGGSNTLDFADGASWSPVSNAWTALPTTSAPSARRLHSATWTGTELVIWGGTNGTGPLRDGARVTPGGSTWTALPTAGAPTARSGHAAVWTGDEILIWGGAAAGDATATSVARLSPTTWSWQGTAQPPTARWAPAGVWTGTEFLVWGGFAGAGFAAVGDGSRFNKATSTWTAITATGGPSPRGMHSAVWTGTELIVWGGFDGDLTALGNGARYNPTTDTWAALPTAGAPVARAGHSAVWTGTDMIVWGGFNNDFTAIGDGARWNQTTNTWSRLVITGAPGSRGAHSAVWTGTEMIIWGGMSSIQGDALYNDGGRFNPATNTWTALPATGAPSARGGHSAVWTGTEMIIWGGAAGADLRSGARWSRATGTWHTVSDFNAPGARRFPVAAWTGAEMIAWGGVAGGTVLSTGGVLAPRP
;
A
#
# COMPACT_ATOMS: atom_id res chain seq x y z
N MET A 1 3.59 13.53 0.14
CA MET A 1 3.55 12.60 1.29
C MET A 1 4.19 13.27 2.49
N THR A 2 3.55 13.14 3.65
CA THR A 2 4.01 13.81 4.89
C THR A 2 3.63 12.98 6.13
N TRP A 3 4.46 13.04 7.18
CA TRP A 3 4.19 12.39 8.45
C TRP A 3 3.41 13.33 9.37
N ILE A 4 2.28 12.87 9.94
CA ILE A 4 1.42 13.65 10.81
C ILE A 4 1.24 12.91 12.15
N GLY A 5 1.97 13.31 13.17
CA GLY A 5 1.95 12.63 14.47
C GLY A 5 2.42 11.19 14.37
N ASP A 6 1.49 10.22 14.36
CA ASP A 6 1.72 8.78 14.25
C ASP A 6 1.22 8.18 12.93
N GLN A 7 0.83 9.01 11.96
CA GLN A 7 0.26 8.58 10.67
C GLN A 7 1.04 9.16 9.48
N LEU A 8 1.08 8.39 8.38
CA LEU A 8 1.59 8.86 7.10
C LEU A 8 0.44 9.37 6.25
N VAL A 9 0.54 10.58 5.73
CA VAL A 9 -0.43 11.15 4.79
C VAL A 9 0.13 11.15 3.38
N VAL A 10 -0.69 10.68 2.45
CA VAL A 10 -0.51 10.86 1.00
C VAL A 10 -1.69 11.70 0.51
N TRP A 11 -1.43 12.81 -0.19
CA TRP A 11 -2.46 13.69 -0.73
C TRP A 11 -2.11 14.15 -2.14
N GLY A 12 -3.09 14.16 -3.05
CA GLY A 12 -2.92 14.60 -4.42
C GLY A 12 -1.91 13.80 -5.24
N GLY A 13 -1.41 14.38 -6.31
CA GLY A 13 -0.48 13.74 -7.23
C GLY A 13 -1.10 13.43 -8.58
N HIS A 14 -0.40 12.68 -9.43
CA HIS A 14 -0.95 12.21 -10.71
C HIS A 14 -0.78 10.69 -10.83
N GLY A 15 -1.84 10.05 -11.33
CA GLY A 15 -1.85 8.63 -11.66
C GLY A 15 -1.42 8.35 -13.10
N PRO A 16 -1.45 7.06 -13.50
CA PRO A 16 -1.34 6.67 -14.90
C PRO A 16 -2.42 7.40 -15.71
N SER A 17 -2.12 7.83 -16.92
CA SER A 17 -3.03 8.59 -17.80
C SER A 17 -3.19 10.08 -17.47
N SER A 18 -2.25 10.68 -16.73
CA SER A 18 -2.25 12.14 -16.41
C SER A 18 -3.50 12.64 -15.70
N VAL A 19 -4.20 11.78 -14.98
CA VAL A 19 -5.31 12.17 -14.09
C VAL A 19 -4.71 12.68 -12.79
N PHE A 20 -5.00 13.93 -12.44
CA PHE A 20 -4.59 14.53 -11.18
C PHE A 20 -5.62 14.20 -10.09
N SER A 21 -5.17 14.21 -8.85
CA SER A 21 -6.03 13.91 -7.71
C SER A 21 -6.11 15.10 -6.74
N ASN A 22 -7.28 15.23 -6.06
CA ASN A 22 -7.52 16.12 -4.93
C ASN A 22 -7.97 15.36 -3.68
N ASP A 23 -7.83 14.04 -3.70
CA ASP A 23 -8.06 13.18 -2.55
C ASP A 23 -6.77 12.90 -1.78
N GLY A 24 -6.92 12.30 -0.63
CA GLY A 24 -5.79 11.90 0.20
C GLY A 24 -6.18 10.84 1.21
N GLU A 25 -5.19 10.11 1.67
CA GLU A 25 -5.35 9.04 2.64
C GLU A 25 -4.31 9.15 3.76
N ARG A 26 -4.68 8.66 4.94
CA ARG A 26 -3.81 8.54 6.11
C ARG A 26 -3.56 7.06 6.40
N TYR A 27 -2.31 6.68 6.49
CA TYR A 27 -1.90 5.36 6.95
C TYR A 27 -1.50 5.41 8.42
N ALA A 28 -2.14 4.62 9.26
CA ALA A 28 -1.78 4.44 10.66
C ALA A 28 -0.94 3.15 10.84
N PRO A 29 0.38 3.24 11.06
CA PRO A 29 1.23 2.05 11.22
C PRO A 29 0.87 1.18 12.41
N SER A 30 0.35 1.77 13.48
CA SER A 30 -0.09 1.06 14.69
C SER A 30 -1.24 0.09 14.43
N THR A 31 -2.09 0.39 13.44
CA THR A 31 -3.23 -0.45 13.06
C THR A 31 -3.07 -1.08 11.67
N GLY A 32 -2.10 -0.63 10.89
CA GLY A 32 -1.90 -1.05 9.50
C GLY A 32 -3.04 -0.63 8.56
N THR A 33 -3.81 0.40 8.93
CA THR A 33 -5.00 0.84 8.18
C THR A 33 -4.79 2.16 7.47
N TRP A 34 -5.43 2.30 6.30
CA TRP A 34 -5.60 3.55 5.59
C TRP A 34 -6.98 4.14 5.90
N SER A 35 -7.07 5.46 5.99
CA SER A 35 -8.31 6.20 6.15
C SER A 35 -8.26 7.48 5.33
N ASP A 36 -9.40 7.85 4.73
CA ASP A 36 -9.46 8.99 3.83
C ASP A 36 -9.35 10.32 4.55
N ILE A 37 -8.86 11.30 3.82
CA ILE A 37 -8.99 12.72 4.11
C ILE A 37 -10.19 13.23 3.32
N ASN A 38 -11.16 13.84 4.01
CA ASN A 38 -12.35 14.40 3.37
C ASN A 38 -11.97 15.42 2.29
N ALA A 39 -12.47 15.23 1.07
CA ALA A 39 -12.18 16.11 -0.06
C ALA A 39 -13.06 17.39 -0.09
N VAL A 40 -14.07 17.51 0.77
CA VAL A 40 -14.94 18.71 0.81
C VAL A 40 -14.14 19.91 1.31
N GLY A 41 -13.97 20.91 0.44
CA GLY A 41 -13.15 22.10 0.69
C GLY A 41 -11.65 21.90 0.47
N ALA A 42 -11.21 20.71 0.06
CA ALA A 42 -9.83 20.46 -0.33
C ALA A 42 -9.39 21.34 -1.50
N PRO A 43 -8.09 21.61 -1.65
CA PRO A 43 -7.59 22.25 -2.86
C PRO A 43 -7.94 21.45 -4.12
N ALA A 44 -8.08 22.14 -5.26
CA ALA A 44 -8.27 21.49 -6.55
C ALA A 44 -7.17 20.45 -6.82
N GLU A 45 -7.49 19.46 -7.63
CA GLU A 45 -6.59 18.38 -8.05
C GLU A 45 -5.25 18.92 -8.56
N ARG A 46 -4.14 18.30 -8.12
CA ARG A 46 -2.80 18.83 -8.43
C ARG A 46 -1.66 17.85 -8.21
N TYR A 47 -0.53 18.12 -8.88
CA TYR A 47 0.74 17.47 -8.60
C TYR A 47 1.88 18.50 -8.47
N GLY A 48 3.06 18.09 -7.97
CA GLY A 48 4.19 18.98 -7.74
C GLY A 48 3.94 20.06 -6.68
N HIS A 49 2.89 19.89 -5.89
CA HIS A 49 2.58 20.68 -4.70
C HIS A 49 3.43 20.25 -3.52
N SER A 50 3.45 21.07 -2.49
CA SER A 50 4.04 20.71 -1.19
C SER A 50 2.97 20.37 -0.15
N ALA A 51 3.36 19.51 0.81
CA ALA A 51 2.57 19.14 1.97
C ALA A 51 3.43 19.26 3.23
N VAL A 52 2.95 20.01 4.22
CA VAL A 52 3.67 20.27 5.49
C VAL A 52 2.74 20.05 6.67
N TRP A 53 3.23 19.36 7.70
CA TRP A 53 2.51 19.16 8.96
C TRP A 53 2.92 20.20 10.01
N THR A 54 1.96 20.89 10.60
CA THR A 54 2.19 21.93 11.61
C THR A 54 2.17 21.42 13.05
N GLY A 55 1.84 20.14 13.25
CA GLY A 55 1.52 19.57 14.56
C GLY A 55 0.00 19.38 14.77
N SER A 56 -0.84 20.11 14.04
CA SER A 56 -2.31 20.01 14.11
C SER A 56 -3.00 20.12 12.75
N GLU A 57 -2.35 20.71 11.75
CA GLU A 57 -2.90 20.92 10.41
C GLU A 57 -1.94 20.43 9.32
N LEU A 58 -2.50 19.83 8.27
CA LEU A 58 -1.79 19.53 7.03
C LEU A 58 -1.97 20.71 6.07
N VAL A 59 -0.87 21.38 5.71
CA VAL A 59 -0.89 22.50 4.78
C VAL A 59 -0.44 22.04 3.40
N ILE A 60 -1.34 22.21 2.40
CA ILE A 60 -1.07 21.93 0.98
C ILE A 60 -0.95 23.28 0.26
N TRP A 61 0.10 23.46 -0.56
CA TRP A 61 0.28 24.71 -1.32
C TRP A 61 0.92 24.49 -2.70
N GLY A 62 0.52 25.32 -3.69
CA GLY A 62 1.13 25.37 -5.01
C GLY A 62 0.84 24.13 -5.87
N GLY A 63 1.72 23.86 -6.80
CA GLY A 63 1.62 22.75 -7.74
C GLY A 63 0.99 23.13 -9.07
N MET A 64 0.78 22.13 -9.92
CA MET A 64 0.10 22.23 -11.22
C MET A 64 -1.24 21.53 -11.16
N SER A 65 -2.29 22.22 -11.61
CA SER A 65 -3.67 21.73 -11.65
C SER A 65 -4.17 21.66 -13.08
N ASN A 66 -5.03 20.70 -13.40
CA ASN A 66 -5.81 20.64 -14.64
C ASN A 66 -7.32 20.87 -14.39
N ASP A 67 -7.68 21.27 -13.18
CA ASP A 67 -9.03 21.72 -12.85
C ASP A 67 -9.50 22.78 -13.87
N PRO A 68 -10.70 22.68 -14.45
CA PRO A 68 -11.20 23.61 -15.48
C PRO A 68 -11.20 25.09 -15.08
N VAL A 69 -11.18 25.39 -13.78
CA VAL A 69 -11.15 26.75 -13.22
C VAL A 69 -9.72 27.23 -12.95
N ILE A 70 -8.76 26.29 -12.75
CA ILE A 70 -7.38 26.57 -12.34
C ILE A 70 -6.39 25.79 -13.23
N VAL A 71 -6.54 25.86 -14.55
CA VAL A 71 -5.61 25.20 -15.47
C VAL A 71 -4.22 25.81 -15.37
N GLY A 72 -3.19 25.02 -15.02
CA GLY A 72 -1.80 25.43 -14.95
C GLY A 72 -1.24 25.52 -13.53
N LEU A 73 -0.16 26.27 -13.37
CA LEU A 73 0.46 26.47 -12.05
C LEU A 73 -0.42 27.34 -11.16
N THR A 74 -0.44 26.99 -9.88
CA THR A 74 -1.25 27.70 -8.88
C THR A 74 -0.41 28.17 -7.69
N ASN A 75 -0.83 29.28 -7.08
CA ASN A 75 -0.38 29.73 -5.76
C ASN A 75 -1.50 29.59 -4.71
N ALA A 76 -2.54 28.85 -5.03
CA ALA A 76 -3.60 28.48 -4.10
C ALA A 76 -3.17 27.30 -3.24
N GLY A 77 -3.69 27.24 -2.03
CA GLY A 77 -3.51 26.14 -1.09
C GLY A 77 -4.64 26.11 -0.08
N ALA A 78 -4.63 25.10 0.76
CA ALA A 78 -5.50 25.01 1.93
C ALA A 78 -4.81 24.26 3.06
N ARG A 79 -5.34 24.43 4.28
CA ARG A 79 -4.92 23.69 5.47
C ARG A 79 -6.06 22.80 5.95
N TRP A 80 -5.75 21.55 6.22
CA TRP A 80 -6.68 20.57 6.75
C TRP A 80 -6.43 20.35 8.23
N ASN A 81 -7.44 20.58 9.06
CA ASN A 81 -7.35 20.35 10.49
C ASN A 81 -7.64 18.87 10.81
N ALA A 82 -6.67 18.18 11.40
CA ALA A 82 -6.78 16.75 11.64
C ALA A 82 -7.84 16.36 12.69
N ALA A 83 -8.15 17.26 13.63
CA ALA A 83 -9.14 17.00 14.68
C ALA A 83 -10.58 17.20 14.18
N THR A 84 -10.81 18.19 13.28
CA THR A 84 -12.16 18.53 12.79
C THR A 84 -12.45 17.96 11.40
N GLY A 85 -11.42 17.56 10.65
CA GLY A 85 -11.55 17.10 9.25
C GLY A 85 -11.89 18.22 8.26
N VAL A 86 -11.75 19.49 8.64
CA VAL A 86 -12.16 20.66 7.83
C VAL A 86 -10.98 21.25 7.10
N TRP A 87 -11.18 21.59 5.81
CA TRP A 87 -10.25 22.34 4.99
C TRP A 87 -10.53 23.84 5.07
N THR A 88 -9.49 24.65 5.20
CA THR A 88 -9.54 26.12 5.18
C THR A 88 -8.59 26.65 4.12
N PRO A 89 -9.07 27.42 3.11
CA PRO A 89 -8.21 28.00 2.08
C PRO A 89 -7.11 28.90 2.65
N LEU A 90 -5.93 28.89 2.03
CA LEU A 90 -4.87 29.85 2.34
C LEU A 90 -5.09 31.17 1.61
N PRO A 91 -4.70 32.33 2.22
CA PRO A 91 -4.74 33.61 1.54
C PRO A 91 -3.76 33.62 0.36
N LYS A 92 -4.16 34.25 -0.76
CA LYS A 92 -3.28 34.47 -1.93
C LYS A 92 -2.46 35.76 -1.84
N THR A 93 -2.90 36.72 -1.03
CA THR A 93 -2.19 37.99 -0.84
C THR A 93 -0.86 37.77 -0.16
N GLY A 94 0.24 38.21 -0.77
CA GLY A 94 1.59 38.01 -0.29
C GLY A 94 2.19 36.62 -0.55
N ALA A 95 1.39 35.68 -1.05
CA ALA A 95 1.88 34.34 -1.40
C ALA A 95 2.92 34.42 -2.54
N PRO A 96 3.88 33.47 -2.60
CA PRO A 96 4.79 33.38 -3.74
C PRO A 96 4.03 33.24 -5.08
N SER A 97 4.69 33.57 -6.19
CA SER A 97 4.15 33.32 -7.53
C SER A 97 3.75 31.84 -7.72
N PRO A 98 2.76 31.54 -8.59
CA PRO A 98 2.40 30.17 -8.93
C PRO A 98 3.62 29.33 -9.31
N ARG A 99 3.77 28.14 -8.71
CA ARG A 99 4.94 27.27 -8.92
C ARG A 99 4.67 25.82 -8.54
N ARG A 100 5.46 24.91 -9.11
CA ARG A 100 5.49 23.48 -8.77
C ARG A 100 6.89 23.03 -8.38
N ASP A 101 6.99 21.86 -7.77
CA ASP A 101 8.25 21.20 -7.38
C ASP A 101 9.14 22.10 -6.50
N HIS A 102 8.54 23.03 -5.77
CA HIS A 102 9.19 23.85 -4.75
C HIS A 102 9.38 23.03 -3.47
N VAL A 103 10.27 23.48 -2.63
CA VAL A 103 10.46 22.91 -1.29
C VAL A 103 9.57 23.65 -0.30
N ALA A 104 8.95 22.87 0.61
CA ALA A 104 8.26 23.40 1.77
C ALA A 104 8.78 22.74 3.06
N LEU A 105 8.99 23.55 4.09
CA LEU A 105 9.50 23.10 5.39
C LEU A 105 8.72 23.78 6.52
N TRP A 106 8.60 23.09 7.66
CA TRP A 106 7.98 23.63 8.87
C TRP A 106 9.05 24.11 9.86
N THR A 107 8.96 25.35 10.31
CA THR A 107 9.92 25.93 11.29
C THR A 107 9.57 25.63 12.74
N GLY A 108 8.40 25.09 13.00
CA GLY A 108 7.78 25.00 14.32
C GLY A 108 6.62 26.00 14.49
N THR A 109 6.63 27.10 13.73
CA THR A 109 5.59 28.16 13.77
C THR A 109 5.13 28.61 12.39
N GLN A 110 5.97 28.52 11.37
CA GLN A 110 5.71 29.01 10.02
C GLN A 110 6.10 27.97 8.97
N MET A 111 5.41 27.97 7.82
CA MET A 111 5.80 27.18 6.65
C MET A 111 6.69 28.03 5.73
N ILE A 112 7.88 27.52 5.43
CA ILE A 112 8.78 28.11 4.43
C ILE A 112 8.47 27.49 3.07
N ILE A 113 8.30 28.31 2.04
CA ILE A 113 8.29 27.91 0.62
C ILE A 113 9.52 28.51 -0.02
N TRP A 114 10.31 27.70 -0.76
CA TRP A 114 11.46 28.20 -1.51
C TRP A 114 11.66 27.47 -2.84
N GLY A 115 12.06 28.24 -3.89
CA GLY A 115 12.42 27.68 -5.19
C GLY A 115 11.23 27.14 -5.99
N GLY A 116 11.47 26.10 -6.77
CA GLY A 116 10.51 25.49 -7.68
C GLY A 116 10.51 26.09 -9.08
N TYR A 117 9.62 25.64 -9.95
CA TYR A 117 9.48 26.09 -11.33
C TYR A 117 8.31 27.04 -11.50
N ASP A 118 8.52 28.11 -12.25
CA ASP A 118 7.48 29.08 -12.64
C ASP A 118 6.66 28.59 -13.86
N GLN A 119 5.72 29.42 -14.30
CA GLN A 119 4.85 29.12 -15.46
C GLN A 119 5.61 28.98 -16.79
N ASN A 120 6.86 29.45 -16.89
CA ASN A 120 7.71 29.33 -18.07
C ASN A 120 8.61 28.08 -17.99
N GLY A 121 8.45 27.27 -16.92
CA GLY A 121 9.30 26.11 -16.66
C GLY A 121 10.70 26.49 -16.20
N LEU A 122 10.91 27.74 -15.74
CA LEU A 122 12.20 28.22 -15.23
C LEU A 122 12.25 28.08 -13.70
N PRO A 123 13.40 27.67 -13.13
CA PRO A 123 13.57 27.63 -11.70
C PRO A 123 13.51 29.02 -11.10
N THR A 124 13.04 29.12 -9.86
CA THR A 124 12.95 30.37 -9.11
C THR A 124 13.92 30.37 -7.93
N SER A 125 14.42 31.55 -7.53
CA SER A 125 15.25 31.77 -6.32
C SER A 125 14.51 32.54 -5.25
N THR A 126 13.20 32.62 -5.32
CA THR A 126 12.34 33.34 -4.40
C THR A 126 11.60 32.40 -3.46
N GLY A 127 11.20 32.92 -2.31
CA GLY A 127 10.41 32.16 -1.34
C GLY A 127 9.61 33.07 -0.43
N ALA A 128 8.80 32.49 0.44
CA ALA A 128 8.07 33.21 1.48
C ALA A 128 7.78 32.29 2.68
N LEU A 129 7.45 32.93 3.80
CA LEU A 129 6.96 32.34 5.02
C LEU A 129 5.44 32.45 5.07
N PHE A 130 4.75 31.37 5.39
CA PHE A 130 3.33 31.41 5.74
C PHE A 130 3.19 31.24 7.25
N ASP A 131 2.54 32.19 7.89
CA ASP A 131 2.16 32.11 9.29
C ASP A 131 0.69 31.65 9.40
N PRO A 132 0.42 30.42 9.86
CA PRO A 132 -0.93 29.93 9.97
C PRO A 132 -1.75 30.57 11.09
N ALA A 133 -1.10 31.14 12.13
CA ALA A 133 -1.78 31.83 13.22
C ALA A 133 -2.24 33.23 12.79
N ALA A 134 -1.40 33.97 12.07
CA ALA A 134 -1.75 35.27 11.52
C ALA A 134 -2.53 35.17 10.18
N GLY A 135 -2.45 34.05 9.49
CA GLY A 135 -3.04 33.88 8.15
C GLY A 135 -2.34 34.78 7.11
N THR A 136 -1.04 35.00 7.21
CA THR A 136 -0.30 35.96 6.36
C THR A 136 0.94 35.32 5.73
N TRP A 137 1.34 35.87 4.57
CA TRP A 137 2.59 35.55 3.89
C TRP A 137 3.60 36.68 4.05
N THR A 138 4.87 36.34 4.26
CA THR A 138 6.00 37.28 4.29
C THR A 138 7.08 36.79 3.33
N ALA A 139 7.45 37.62 2.35
CA ALA A 139 8.47 37.26 1.36
C ALA A 139 9.85 37.11 2.03
N LEU A 140 10.64 36.12 1.62
CA LEU A 140 12.05 36.01 1.97
C LEU A 140 12.86 37.09 1.22
N PRO A 141 13.91 37.66 1.82
CA PRO A 141 14.73 38.67 1.16
C PRO A 141 15.42 38.09 -0.08
N ALA A 142 15.48 38.89 -1.16
CA ALA A 142 16.18 38.51 -2.38
C ALA A 142 17.71 38.76 -2.29
N ALA A 143 18.12 39.73 -1.46
CA ALA A 143 19.53 40.07 -1.28
C ALA A 143 20.29 38.91 -0.60
N GLY A 144 21.36 38.41 -1.26
CA GLY A 144 22.17 37.31 -0.76
C GLY A 144 21.54 35.90 -0.96
N ALA A 145 20.34 35.82 -1.50
CA ALA A 145 19.71 34.52 -1.82
C ALA A 145 20.55 33.72 -2.83
N PRO A 146 20.53 32.37 -2.79
CA PRO A 146 21.22 31.56 -3.77
C PRO A 146 20.70 31.83 -5.19
N SER A 147 21.57 31.68 -6.21
CA SER A 147 21.16 31.78 -7.62
C SER A 147 20.08 30.76 -7.94
N LEU A 148 19.35 31.00 -9.05
CA LEU A 148 18.38 30.06 -9.63
C LEU A 148 18.99 28.67 -9.73
N ARG A 149 18.28 27.64 -9.24
CA ARG A 149 18.77 26.27 -9.23
C ARG A 149 17.67 25.23 -9.14
N GLU A 150 17.95 24.07 -9.75
CA GLU A 150 17.12 22.89 -9.74
C GLU A 150 17.79 21.78 -8.92
N TYR A 151 17.03 20.87 -8.34
CA TYR A 151 17.54 19.70 -7.64
C TYR A 151 18.57 20.00 -6.54
N ALA A 152 18.53 21.21 -5.98
CA ALA A 152 19.28 21.58 -4.80
C ALA A 152 18.68 20.92 -3.57
N SER A 153 19.50 20.72 -2.55
CA SER A 153 18.99 20.39 -1.22
C SER A 153 18.52 21.65 -0.48
N VAL A 154 17.45 21.49 0.29
CA VAL A 154 16.94 22.54 1.17
C VAL A 154 16.67 21.95 2.54
N THR A 155 17.28 22.51 3.59
CA THR A 155 17.28 21.95 4.94
C THR A 155 17.00 23.03 5.97
N TRP A 156 16.13 22.72 6.95
CA TRP A 156 15.89 23.59 8.12
C TRP A 156 16.68 23.08 9.33
N THR A 157 17.44 23.96 9.96
CA THR A 157 18.31 23.62 11.12
C THR A 157 17.66 23.89 12.48
N GLY A 158 16.48 24.49 12.49
CA GLY A 158 15.85 25.08 13.68
C GLY A 158 15.99 26.61 13.73
N THR A 159 17.00 27.16 13.08
CA THR A 159 17.28 28.62 13.02
C THR A 159 17.57 29.11 11.61
N ASP A 160 18.14 28.27 10.76
CA ASP A 160 18.58 28.63 9.42
C ASP A 160 17.95 27.72 8.35
N LEU A 161 17.54 28.33 7.23
CA LEU A 161 17.24 27.65 6.00
C LEU A 161 18.50 27.53 5.17
N ILE A 162 18.98 26.31 4.92
CA ILE A 162 20.18 26.07 4.11
C ILE A 162 19.74 25.58 2.73
N VAL A 163 20.26 26.22 1.69
CA VAL A 163 20.11 25.79 0.28
C VAL A 163 21.50 25.53 -0.28
N TRP A 164 21.77 24.31 -0.78
CA TRP A 164 23.09 23.97 -1.28
C TRP A 164 23.03 23.12 -2.55
N GLY A 165 24.01 23.28 -3.47
CA GLY A 165 24.17 22.48 -4.67
C GLY A 165 23.05 22.70 -5.70
N GLY A 166 22.75 21.66 -6.47
CA GLY A 166 21.77 21.70 -7.56
C GLY A 166 22.39 21.97 -8.92
N THR A 167 21.56 22.25 -9.92
CA THR A 167 22.00 22.61 -11.27
C THR A 167 21.39 23.94 -11.72
N TRP A 168 22.11 24.66 -12.58
CA TRP A 168 21.58 25.70 -13.43
C TRP A 168 21.77 25.29 -14.90
N GLY A 169 20.69 24.96 -15.58
CA GLY A 169 20.77 24.29 -16.87
C GLY A 169 21.57 22.97 -16.76
N ILE A 170 22.64 22.85 -17.54
CA ILE A 170 23.51 21.67 -17.52
C ILE A 170 24.64 21.74 -16.48
N GLN A 171 24.82 22.89 -15.82
CA GLN A 171 25.92 23.09 -14.88
C GLN A 171 25.52 22.73 -13.46
N ALA A 172 26.22 21.78 -12.85
CA ALA A 172 26.10 21.49 -11.42
C ALA A 172 26.78 22.57 -10.58
N LEU A 173 26.27 22.80 -9.37
CA LEU A 173 26.71 23.85 -8.47
C LEU A 173 27.27 23.25 -7.17
N ASP A 174 28.32 23.90 -6.62
CA ASP A 174 28.92 23.64 -5.31
C ASP A 174 28.69 24.81 -4.35
N SER A 175 27.91 25.78 -4.76
CA SER A 175 27.55 26.97 -3.98
C SER A 175 26.26 26.77 -3.21
N GLY A 176 26.13 27.51 -2.12
CA GLY A 176 24.93 27.54 -1.32
C GLY A 176 24.83 28.80 -0.49
N ALA A 177 23.69 28.98 0.16
CA ALA A 177 23.52 30.05 1.15
C ALA A 177 22.60 29.57 2.28
N ARG A 178 22.76 30.22 3.45
CA ARG A 178 21.86 30.04 4.59
C ARG A 178 21.10 31.33 4.85
N TRP A 179 19.80 31.21 5.04
CA TRP A 179 18.96 32.30 5.52
C TRP A 179 18.71 32.12 7.01
N ASN A 180 19.08 33.11 7.81
CA ASN A 180 18.83 33.08 9.24
C ASN A 180 17.50 33.77 9.57
N ALA A 181 16.62 33.05 10.29
CA ALA A 181 15.26 33.52 10.58
C ALA A 181 15.22 34.72 11.50
N ALA A 182 16.14 34.84 12.46
CA ALA A 182 16.17 35.94 13.42
C ALA A 182 16.65 37.24 12.80
N SER A 183 17.70 37.22 11.96
CA SER A 183 18.21 38.38 11.27
C SER A 183 17.50 38.68 9.95
N ASN A 184 16.72 37.74 9.43
CA ASN A 184 16.08 37.79 8.10
C ASN A 184 17.08 38.10 6.97
N THR A 185 18.27 37.50 7.02
CA THR A 185 19.34 37.71 6.03
C THR A 185 19.89 36.41 5.48
N TRP A 186 20.30 36.44 4.20
CA TRP A 186 21.07 35.38 3.58
C TRP A 186 22.58 35.60 3.77
N SER A 187 23.31 34.52 4.00
CA SER A 187 24.78 34.50 4.04
C SER A 187 25.27 33.35 3.16
N PRO A 188 26.29 33.58 2.30
CA PRO A 188 26.83 32.51 1.45
C PRO A 188 27.54 31.46 2.30
N MET A 189 27.47 30.19 1.83
CA MET A 189 28.25 29.08 2.39
C MET A 189 29.66 29.07 1.76
N PRO A 190 30.70 28.64 2.51
CA PRO A 190 32.04 28.50 1.93
C PRO A 190 32.06 27.41 0.86
N THR A 191 32.86 27.61 -0.20
CA THR A 191 33.12 26.61 -1.25
C THR A 191 34.41 25.82 -1.00
N ILE A 192 35.31 26.34 -0.12
CA ILE A 192 36.52 25.63 0.27
C ILE A 192 36.18 24.42 1.12
N GLY A 193 36.60 23.22 0.67
CA GLY A 193 36.28 21.94 1.32
C GLY A 193 34.87 21.42 1.05
N ALA A 194 34.03 22.17 0.33
CA ALA A 194 32.71 21.72 -0.08
C ALA A 194 32.82 20.51 -1.02
N PRO A 195 31.80 19.63 -1.05
CA PRO A 195 31.73 18.59 -2.08
C PRO A 195 31.77 19.18 -3.49
N THR A 196 32.28 18.42 -4.48
CA THR A 196 32.27 18.83 -5.88
C THR A 196 30.87 19.20 -6.35
N PRO A 197 30.73 20.09 -7.38
CA PRO A 197 29.44 20.54 -7.89
C PRO A 197 28.51 19.36 -8.20
N ARG A 198 27.29 19.35 -7.60
CA ARG A 198 26.37 18.22 -7.68
C ARG A 198 24.90 18.59 -7.49
N ALA A 199 24.04 17.72 -8.03
CA ALA A 199 22.60 17.76 -7.86
C ALA A 199 22.05 16.40 -7.43
N ARG A 200 20.79 16.33 -6.99
CA ARG A 200 20.11 15.09 -6.59
C ARG A 200 20.87 14.29 -5.52
N HIS A 201 21.69 15.01 -4.76
CA HIS A 201 22.36 14.53 -3.55
C HIS A 201 21.38 14.55 -2.37
N SER A 202 21.74 13.87 -1.30
CA SER A 202 21.05 14.03 -0.02
C SER A 202 21.71 15.14 0.82
N ALA A 203 20.90 15.83 1.62
CA ALA A 203 21.36 16.73 2.65
C ALA A 203 20.58 16.46 3.94
N THR A 204 21.29 16.20 5.01
CA THR A 204 20.71 15.76 6.27
C THR A 204 21.28 16.58 7.42
N TRP A 205 20.40 17.18 8.23
CA TRP A 205 20.78 17.91 9.43
C TRP A 205 20.86 16.96 10.62
N THR A 206 22.01 16.94 11.31
CA THR A 206 22.26 16.07 12.46
C THR A 206 21.85 16.66 13.80
N GLY A 207 21.43 17.92 13.81
CA GLY A 207 21.28 18.75 15.00
C GLY A 207 22.46 19.71 15.21
N SER A 208 23.61 19.44 14.61
CA SER A 208 24.83 20.28 14.72
C SER A 208 25.56 20.51 13.41
N GLU A 209 25.40 19.62 12.42
CA GLU A 209 26.08 19.68 11.12
C GLU A 209 25.13 19.32 9.99
N LEU A 210 25.34 19.91 8.80
CA LEU A 210 24.70 19.51 7.56
C LEU A 210 25.57 18.49 6.84
N ILE A 211 25.10 17.28 6.66
CA ILE A 211 25.79 16.25 5.88
C ILE A 211 25.23 16.21 4.46
N VAL A 212 26.09 16.43 3.47
CA VAL A 212 25.80 16.29 2.04
C VAL A 212 26.50 15.03 1.55
N TRP A 213 25.78 14.11 0.86
CA TRP A 213 26.37 12.89 0.32
C TRP A 213 25.77 12.49 -1.04
N GLY A 214 26.61 11.88 -1.90
CA GLY A 214 26.17 11.32 -3.17
C GLY A 214 25.67 12.37 -4.17
N GLY A 215 24.68 12.00 -4.97
CA GLY A 215 24.21 12.84 -6.08
C GLY A 215 25.07 12.69 -7.32
N GLY A 216 24.97 13.62 -8.24
CA GLY A 216 25.76 13.56 -9.46
C GLY A 216 25.85 14.89 -10.20
N SER A 217 26.73 14.93 -11.19
CA SER A 217 26.75 15.90 -12.28
C SER A 217 25.96 15.34 -13.48
N ASN A 218 26.00 16.01 -14.62
CA ASN A 218 25.38 15.48 -15.84
C ASN A 218 26.01 14.18 -16.36
N THR A 219 27.25 13.90 -15.98
CA THR A 219 28.05 12.80 -16.54
C THR A 219 28.44 11.74 -15.51
N LEU A 220 28.46 12.07 -14.22
CA LEU A 220 28.98 11.21 -13.16
C LEU A 220 28.06 11.22 -11.94
N ASP A 221 27.91 10.04 -11.33
CA ASP A 221 27.36 9.91 -9.97
C ASP A 221 28.52 9.90 -8.95
N PHE A 222 28.27 10.32 -7.72
CA PHE A 222 29.29 10.48 -6.68
C PHE A 222 29.06 9.50 -5.51
N ALA A 223 30.18 9.05 -4.90
CA ALA A 223 30.23 8.17 -3.73
C ALA A 223 30.90 8.86 -2.53
N ASP A 224 31.03 10.18 -2.58
CA ASP A 224 31.66 11.01 -1.58
C ASP A 224 30.68 12.03 -1.02
N GLY A 225 31.12 12.75 -0.01
CA GLY A 225 30.36 13.81 0.61
C GLY A 225 31.18 14.56 1.65
N ALA A 226 30.55 15.55 2.29
CA ALA A 226 31.14 16.30 3.40
C ALA A 226 30.08 16.75 4.40
N SER A 227 30.49 16.98 5.65
CA SER A 227 29.71 17.68 6.65
C SER A 227 30.11 19.15 6.74
N TRP A 228 29.13 20.04 6.88
CA TRP A 228 29.34 21.46 7.13
C TRP A 228 28.89 21.81 8.54
N SER A 229 29.78 22.45 9.28
CA SER A 229 29.48 22.96 10.64
C SER A 229 29.16 24.46 10.61
N PRO A 230 28.01 24.90 11.12
CA PRO A 230 27.68 26.30 11.23
C PRO A 230 28.56 27.04 12.24
N VAL A 231 29.15 26.34 13.21
CA VAL A 231 30.01 26.90 14.26
C VAL A 231 31.36 27.31 13.69
N SER A 232 32.02 26.38 12.97
CA SER A 232 33.32 26.69 12.33
C SER A 232 33.17 27.33 10.95
N ASN A 233 31.96 27.30 10.38
CA ASN A 233 31.66 27.70 9.00
C ASN A 233 32.59 26.99 7.98
N ALA A 234 32.88 25.71 8.22
CA ALA A 234 33.81 24.93 7.40
C ALA A 234 33.22 23.57 7.03
N TRP A 235 33.69 23.06 5.88
CA TRP A 235 33.38 21.72 5.40
C TRP A 235 34.46 20.70 5.84
N THR A 236 34.03 19.50 6.22
CA THR A 236 34.89 18.38 6.54
C THR A 236 34.48 17.18 5.68
N ALA A 237 35.41 16.61 4.90
CA ALA A 237 35.13 15.47 4.03
C ALA A 237 34.70 14.23 4.85
N LEU A 238 33.70 13.50 4.37
CA LEU A 238 33.32 12.20 4.92
C LEU A 238 34.32 11.11 4.49
N PRO A 239 34.47 10.03 5.26
CA PRO A 239 35.29 8.90 4.86
C PRO A 239 34.78 8.28 3.56
N THR A 240 35.71 7.77 2.73
CA THR A 240 35.39 7.05 1.50
C THR A 240 35.56 5.54 1.64
N THR A 241 36.22 5.09 2.74
CA THR A 241 36.43 3.67 3.03
C THR A 241 35.10 2.98 3.28
N SER A 242 34.81 1.95 2.47
CA SER A 242 33.56 1.19 2.52
C SER A 242 32.28 2.02 2.29
N ALA A 243 32.39 3.21 1.68
CA ALA A 243 31.24 4.02 1.32
C ALA A 243 30.34 3.26 0.32
N PRO A 244 29.04 3.52 0.29
CA PRO A 244 28.17 3.00 -0.75
C PRO A 244 28.67 3.43 -2.14
N SER A 245 28.38 2.62 -3.17
CA SER A 245 28.71 2.98 -4.56
C SER A 245 28.08 4.33 -4.96
N ALA A 246 28.69 5.00 -5.94
CA ALA A 246 28.20 6.26 -6.48
C ALA A 246 26.72 6.17 -6.87
N ARG A 247 25.90 7.13 -6.42
CA ARG A 247 24.43 7.10 -6.60
C ARG A 247 23.75 8.44 -6.39
N ARG A 248 22.56 8.57 -7.00
CA ARG A 248 21.63 9.69 -6.84
C ARG A 248 20.23 9.16 -6.50
N LEU A 249 19.31 10.03 -6.07
CA LEU A 249 17.92 9.68 -5.72
C LEU A 249 17.82 8.55 -4.66
N HIS A 250 18.83 8.44 -3.82
CA HIS A 250 18.87 7.59 -2.63
C HIS A 250 18.17 8.29 -1.47
N SER A 251 17.84 7.53 -0.44
CA SER A 251 17.44 8.12 0.84
C SER A 251 18.66 8.32 1.75
N ALA A 252 18.61 9.36 2.55
CA ALA A 252 19.53 9.63 3.64
C ALA A 252 18.72 9.91 4.91
N THR A 253 18.90 9.10 5.92
CA THR A 253 18.13 9.16 7.16
C THR A 253 19.06 9.28 8.35
N TRP A 254 18.80 10.27 9.22
CA TRP A 254 19.51 10.46 10.47
C TRP A 254 18.79 9.72 11.61
N THR A 255 19.47 8.83 12.30
CA THR A 255 18.91 8.03 13.41
C THR A 255 19.09 8.69 14.78
N GLY A 256 19.69 9.88 14.84
CA GLY A 256 20.16 10.51 16.08
C GLY A 256 21.65 10.27 16.33
N THR A 257 22.25 9.23 15.77
CA THR A 257 23.67 8.87 15.95
C THR A 257 24.38 8.53 14.66
N GLU A 258 23.70 8.02 13.64
CA GLU A 258 24.29 7.58 12.38
C GLU A 258 23.48 8.11 11.18
N LEU A 259 24.20 8.45 10.11
CA LEU A 259 23.63 8.68 8.80
C LEU A 259 23.50 7.36 8.07
N VAL A 260 22.29 7.03 7.62
CA VAL A 260 21.97 5.81 6.86
C VAL A 260 21.62 6.19 5.43
N ILE A 261 22.41 5.68 4.48
CA ILE A 261 22.15 5.81 3.03
C ILE A 261 21.60 4.48 2.54
N TRP A 262 20.49 4.50 1.77
CA TRP A 262 19.94 3.30 1.17
C TRP A 262 19.35 3.55 -0.22
N GLY A 263 19.45 2.54 -1.13
CA GLY A 263 18.86 2.57 -2.45
C GLY A 263 19.40 3.65 -3.36
N GLY A 264 18.55 4.21 -4.21
CA GLY A 264 18.93 5.17 -5.23
C GLY A 264 19.20 4.51 -6.58
N THR A 265 19.82 5.24 -7.50
CA THR A 265 20.16 4.75 -8.83
C THR A 265 21.55 5.24 -9.24
N ASN A 266 22.19 4.51 -10.12
CA ASN A 266 23.41 4.90 -10.82
C ASN A 266 23.26 4.57 -12.33
N GLY A 267 24.34 4.67 -13.09
CA GLY A 267 24.34 4.39 -14.53
C GLY A 267 23.92 2.95 -14.90
N THR A 268 23.82 2.01 -13.95
CA THR A 268 23.42 0.62 -14.18
C THR A 268 21.96 0.32 -13.75
N GLY A 269 21.31 1.25 -13.05
CA GLY A 269 19.92 1.11 -12.62
C GLY A 269 19.70 1.30 -11.12
N PRO A 270 18.48 0.98 -10.63
CA PRO A 270 18.15 1.08 -9.22
C PRO A 270 18.99 0.15 -8.33
N LEU A 271 19.26 0.59 -7.10
CA LEU A 271 20.09 -0.09 -6.13
C LEU A 271 19.27 -0.60 -4.93
N ARG A 272 19.71 -1.70 -4.30
CA ARG A 272 19.10 -2.31 -3.11
C ARG A 272 20.02 -2.42 -1.91
N ASP A 273 21.21 -1.85 -2.02
CA ASP A 273 22.22 -1.82 -0.98
C ASP A 273 22.30 -0.43 -0.32
N GLY A 274 23.06 -0.35 0.73
CA GLY A 274 23.29 0.87 1.46
C GLY A 274 24.37 0.69 2.51
N ALA A 275 24.69 1.77 3.21
CA ALA A 275 25.60 1.75 4.35
C ALA A 275 25.27 2.87 5.35
N ARG A 276 25.85 2.80 6.52
CA ARG A 276 25.73 3.77 7.61
C ARG A 276 27.09 4.29 8.03
N VAL A 277 27.12 5.52 8.51
CA VAL A 277 28.32 6.18 9.03
C VAL A 277 27.98 7.03 10.24
N THR A 278 28.82 6.98 11.26
CA THR A 278 28.79 7.92 12.37
C THR A 278 29.57 9.19 11.99
N PRO A 279 29.08 10.41 12.25
CA PRO A 279 29.85 11.64 12.05
C PRO A 279 31.20 11.58 12.78
N GLY A 280 32.28 11.96 12.09
CA GLY A 280 33.64 11.84 12.61
C GLY A 280 34.22 10.42 12.60
N GLY A 281 33.46 9.41 12.19
CA GLY A 281 33.98 8.05 11.97
C GLY A 281 34.91 7.99 10.77
N SER A 282 35.72 6.93 10.69
CA SER A 282 36.72 6.74 9.61
C SER A 282 36.26 5.81 8.50
N THR A 283 35.15 5.08 8.69
CA THR A 283 34.67 4.05 7.76
C THR A 283 33.15 3.97 7.76
N TRP A 284 32.60 3.51 6.62
CA TRP A 284 31.20 3.13 6.52
C TRP A 284 30.99 1.66 6.89
N THR A 285 29.83 1.34 7.42
CA THR A 285 29.38 -0.03 7.67
C THR A 285 28.24 -0.37 6.72
N ALA A 286 28.42 -1.41 5.90
CA ALA A 286 27.40 -1.85 4.96
C ALA A 286 26.12 -2.32 5.69
N LEU A 287 24.96 -2.03 5.11
CA LEU A 287 23.69 -2.60 5.56
C LEU A 287 23.53 -4.03 5.03
N PRO A 288 22.84 -4.92 5.76
CA PRO A 288 22.56 -6.26 5.27
C PRO A 288 21.66 -6.20 4.03
N THR A 289 21.92 -7.07 3.05
CA THR A 289 21.09 -7.23 1.85
C THR A 289 20.04 -8.32 2.00
N ALA A 290 20.21 -9.21 2.98
CA ALA A 290 19.22 -10.24 3.33
C ALA A 290 17.96 -9.56 3.90
N GLY A 291 16.78 -9.84 3.31
CA GLY A 291 15.52 -9.20 3.69
C GLY A 291 15.35 -7.76 3.21
N ALA A 292 16.35 -7.15 2.56
CA ALA A 292 16.24 -5.81 2.02
C ALA A 292 15.17 -5.74 0.92
N PRO A 293 14.44 -4.59 0.82
CA PRO A 293 13.46 -4.39 -0.24
C PRO A 293 14.10 -4.49 -1.64
N THR A 294 13.26 -4.62 -2.68
CA THR A 294 13.70 -4.56 -4.07
C THR A 294 14.46 -3.27 -4.36
N ALA A 295 15.41 -3.35 -5.28
CA ALA A 295 16.18 -2.18 -5.77
C ALA A 295 15.23 -1.08 -6.23
N ARG A 296 15.44 0.17 -5.73
CA ARG A 296 14.56 1.31 -6.04
C ARG A 296 15.24 2.65 -5.87
N SER A 297 14.73 3.66 -6.58
CA SER A 297 15.16 5.05 -6.49
C SER A 297 13.98 5.99 -6.28
N GLY A 298 14.24 7.20 -5.75
CA GLY A 298 13.18 8.19 -5.51
C GLY A 298 12.13 7.75 -4.48
N HIS A 299 12.45 6.78 -3.65
CA HIS A 299 11.60 6.32 -2.54
C HIS A 299 11.65 7.31 -1.39
N ALA A 300 10.65 7.25 -0.53
CA ALA A 300 10.66 7.95 0.75
C ALA A 300 11.31 7.09 1.83
N ALA A 301 12.01 7.74 2.75
CA ALA A 301 12.50 7.12 3.98
C ALA A 301 12.25 8.06 5.16
N VAL A 302 11.85 7.51 6.29
CA VAL A 302 11.56 8.26 7.51
C VAL A 302 12.06 7.51 8.74
N TRP A 303 12.61 8.27 9.69
CA TRP A 303 12.95 7.78 11.02
C TRP A 303 11.75 7.91 11.95
N THR A 304 11.32 6.82 12.59
CA THR A 304 10.19 6.79 13.52
C THR A 304 10.59 7.06 14.97
N GLY A 305 11.88 7.08 15.27
CA GLY A 305 12.43 7.12 16.61
C GLY A 305 13.09 5.78 17.02
N ASP A 306 12.71 4.68 16.38
CA ASP A 306 13.20 3.33 16.66
C ASP A 306 13.49 2.49 15.40
N GLU A 307 12.94 2.85 14.26
CA GLU A 307 13.17 2.16 12.98
C GLU A 307 13.15 3.10 11.77
N ILE A 308 13.75 2.67 10.65
CA ILE A 308 13.67 3.38 9.38
C ILE A 308 12.61 2.70 8.51
N LEU A 309 11.57 3.44 8.14
CA LEU A 309 10.56 3.02 7.17
C LEU A 309 10.95 3.48 5.77
N ILE A 310 10.92 2.57 4.79
CA ILE A 310 11.14 2.87 3.38
C ILE A 310 9.89 2.51 2.60
N TRP A 311 9.40 3.43 1.74
CA TRP A 311 8.18 3.23 0.97
C TRP A 311 8.27 3.85 -0.42
N GLY A 312 7.63 3.18 -1.41
CA GLY A 312 7.49 3.70 -2.77
C GLY A 312 8.77 3.65 -3.59
N GLY A 313 8.88 4.55 -4.54
CA GLY A 313 9.99 4.68 -5.48
C GLY A 313 9.83 3.86 -6.75
N ALA A 314 10.69 4.13 -7.72
CA ALA A 314 10.77 3.40 -8.99
C ALA A 314 11.71 2.20 -8.85
N ALA A 315 11.21 1.01 -9.22
CA ALA A 315 11.99 -0.22 -9.35
C ALA A 315 12.43 -0.44 -10.80
N ALA A 316 13.20 -1.50 -11.07
CA ALA A 316 13.59 -1.85 -12.42
C ALA A 316 12.36 -2.09 -13.32
N GLY A 317 12.36 -1.54 -14.54
CA GLY A 317 11.25 -1.65 -15.50
C GLY A 317 10.09 -0.68 -15.24
N ASP A 318 10.35 0.48 -14.62
CA ASP A 318 9.37 1.54 -14.29
C ASP A 318 8.20 1.09 -13.40
N ALA A 319 8.35 -0.05 -12.72
CA ALA A 319 7.35 -0.53 -11.77
C ALA A 319 7.40 0.30 -10.48
N THR A 320 6.25 0.86 -10.08
CA THR A 320 6.13 1.55 -8.79
C THR A 320 6.19 0.53 -7.65
N ALA A 321 7.09 0.71 -6.71
CA ALA A 321 7.19 -0.16 -5.54
C ALA A 321 6.16 0.25 -4.48
N THR A 322 5.21 -0.63 -4.17
CA THR A 322 4.12 -0.37 -3.21
C THR A 322 4.37 -0.95 -1.82
N SER A 323 5.51 -1.61 -1.62
CA SER A 323 5.84 -2.26 -0.33
C SER A 323 6.48 -1.28 0.66
N VAL A 324 6.09 -1.40 1.93
CA VAL A 324 6.79 -0.79 3.07
C VAL A 324 7.90 -1.74 3.54
N ALA A 325 9.10 -1.23 3.75
CA ALA A 325 10.20 -1.97 4.38
C ALA A 325 10.62 -1.28 5.68
N ARG A 326 11.00 -2.06 6.67
CA ARG A 326 11.42 -1.60 7.98
C ARG A 326 12.86 -2.04 8.25
N LEU A 327 13.74 -1.12 8.59
CA LEU A 327 15.09 -1.40 9.03
C LEU A 327 15.21 -1.06 10.52
N SER A 328 15.50 -2.07 11.34
CA SER A 328 15.74 -1.88 12.77
C SER A 328 17.21 -1.53 13.02
N PRO A 329 17.53 -0.35 13.56
CA PRO A 329 18.91 0.01 13.91
C PRO A 329 19.44 -0.73 15.14
N THR A 330 18.58 -1.30 15.97
CA THR A 330 19.01 -2.09 17.13
C THR A 330 19.72 -3.38 16.71
N THR A 331 19.18 -4.05 15.68
CA THR A 331 19.74 -5.31 15.17
C THR A 331 20.40 -5.16 13.80
N TRP A 332 20.26 -4.01 13.17
CA TRP A 332 20.61 -3.73 11.76
C TRP A 332 20.11 -4.83 10.84
N SER A 333 18.86 -5.22 11.02
CA SER A 333 18.19 -6.20 10.21
C SER A 333 16.92 -5.63 9.59
N TRP A 334 16.64 -6.05 8.35
CA TRP A 334 15.37 -5.76 7.72
C TRP A 334 14.27 -6.58 8.38
N GLN A 335 13.28 -5.89 8.93
CA GLN A 335 12.13 -6.51 9.56
C GLN A 335 11.08 -6.80 8.49
N GLY A 336 10.76 -8.10 8.37
CA GLY A 336 9.52 -8.61 7.80
C GLY A 336 8.99 -7.91 6.56
N THR A 337 9.69 -8.03 5.44
CA THR A 337 9.06 -7.93 4.14
C THR A 337 9.13 -9.29 3.45
N ALA A 338 8.52 -10.31 4.06
CA ALA A 338 7.95 -11.31 3.19
C ALA A 338 6.98 -10.53 2.31
N GLN A 339 7.28 -10.48 1.01
CA GLN A 339 6.44 -9.82 0.04
C GLN A 339 5.03 -10.42 0.17
N PRO A 340 3.95 -9.64 -0.01
CA PRO A 340 2.64 -10.25 -0.23
C PRO A 340 2.82 -11.34 -1.30
N PRO A 341 2.04 -12.40 -1.28
CA PRO A 341 2.10 -13.41 -2.32
C PRO A 341 2.08 -12.75 -3.70
N THR A 342 2.82 -13.30 -4.68
CA THR A 342 2.80 -12.78 -6.05
C THR A 342 1.36 -12.55 -6.53
N ALA A 343 1.14 -11.58 -7.41
CA ALA A 343 -0.17 -11.28 -7.96
C ALA A 343 -0.84 -12.56 -8.48
N ARG A 344 -2.05 -12.84 -7.97
CA ARG A 344 -2.78 -14.07 -8.27
C ARG A 344 -4.28 -13.87 -8.22
N TRP A 345 -5.01 -14.66 -8.98
CA TRP A 345 -6.47 -14.69 -8.94
C TRP A 345 -6.98 -16.05 -8.46
N ALA A 346 -8.21 -16.06 -7.93
CA ALA A 346 -8.84 -17.21 -7.30
C ALA A 346 -7.97 -17.95 -6.26
N PRO A 347 -7.19 -17.26 -5.40
CA PRO A 347 -6.62 -17.88 -4.22
C PRO A 347 -7.74 -18.19 -3.23
N ALA A 348 -7.43 -18.99 -2.20
CA ALA A 348 -8.28 -19.09 -1.03
C ALA A 348 -7.58 -18.47 0.19
N GLY A 349 -8.37 -17.95 1.13
CA GLY A 349 -7.81 -17.35 2.35
C GLY A 349 -8.79 -17.31 3.49
N VAL A 350 -8.23 -17.21 4.70
CA VAL A 350 -8.98 -17.22 5.96
C VAL A 350 -8.39 -16.21 6.94
N TRP A 351 -9.24 -15.74 7.86
CA TRP A 351 -8.81 -14.96 9.02
C TRP A 351 -8.76 -15.84 10.26
N THR A 352 -7.62 -15.84 10.98
CA THR A 352 -7.39 -16.68 12.16
C THR A 352 -7.80 -16.02 13.48
N GLY A 353 -8.14 -14.73 13.44
CA GLY A 353 -8.28 -13.85 14.60
C GLY A 353 -7.13 -12.86 14.71
N THR A 354 -5.93 -13.21 14.25
CA THR A 354 -4.71 -12.38 14.30
C THR A 354 -3.99 -12.27 12.97
N GLU A 355 -4.12 -13.28 12.10
CA GLU A 355 -3.43 -13.36 10.82
C GLU A 355 -4.40 -13.64 9.66
N PHE A 356 -4.11 -13.07 8.49
CA PHE A 356 -4.78 -13.39 7.23
C PHE A 356 -3.91 -14.36 6.44
N LEU A 357 -4.35 -15.61 6.30
CA LEU A 357 -3.68 -16.65 5.56
C LEU A 357 -4.21 -16.69 4.13
N VAL A 358 -3.31 -16.72 3.14
CA VAL A 358 -3.63 -16.86 1.71
C VAL A 358 -2.83 -18.03 1.14
N TRP A 359 -3.48 -18.92 0.38
CA TRP A 359 -2.85 -20.07 -0.26
C TRP A 359 -3.30 -20.23 -1.72
N GLY A 360 -2.38 -20.69 -2.59
CA GLY A 360 -2.68 -21.08 -3.96
C GLY A 360 -3.17 -19.94 -4.84
N GLY A 361 -3.95 -20.26 -5.85
CA GLY A 361 -4.46 -19.37 -6.89
C GLY A 361 -3.75 -19.59 -8.22
N PHE A 362 -4.03 -18.74 -9.19
CA PHE A 362 -3.39 -18.74 -10.51
C PHE A 362 -2.55 -17.46 -10.67
N ALA A 363 -1.32 -17.61 -11.14
CA ALA A 363 -0.43 -16.48 -11.44
C ALA A 363 -0.58 -16.03 -12.90
N GLY A 364 -0.41 -14.73 -13.14
CA GLY A 364 -0.48 -14.13 -14.49
C GLY A 364 -1.87 -14.24 -15.14
N ALA A 365 -1.93 -13.93 -16.43
CA ALA A 365 -3.17 -13.95 -17.22
C ALA A 365 -3.63 -15.37 -17.62
N GLY A 366 -2.77 -16.40 -17.42
CA GLY A 366 -3.05 -17.79 -17.68
C GLY A 366 -3.52 -18.54 -16.43
N PHE A 367 -3.68 -19.88 -16.56
CA PHE A 367 -4.06 -20.75 -15.46
C PHE A 367 -2.85 -21.42 -14.80
N ALA A 368 -1.70 -20.71 -14.71
CA ALA A 368 -0.53 -21.21 -14.00
C ALA A 368 -0.84 -21.32 -12.49
N ALA A 369 -1.25 -22.51 -12.05
CA ALA A 369 -1.56 -22.76 -10.66
C ALA A 369 -0.31 -22.63 -9.78
N VAL A 370 -0.45 -21.99 -8.62
CA VAL A 370 0.64 -21.84 -7.64
C VAL A 370 0.36 -22.67 -6.38
N GLY A 371 1.43 -23.22 -5.79
CA GLY A 371 1.39 -24.10 -4.62
C GLY A 371 2.14 -23.48 -3.44
N ASP A 372 2.11 -22.17 -3.34
CA ASP A 372 2.69 -21.40 -2.25
C ASP A 372 1.63 -20.55 -1.55
N GLY A 373 1.95 -20.02 -0.41
CA GLY A 373 1.08 -19.14 0.34
C GLY A 373 1.85 -18.27 1.33
N SER A 374 1.13 -17.37 1.96
CA SER A 374 1.68 -16.47 2.99
C SER A 374 0.63 -16.13 4.03
N ARG A 375 1.08 -15.79 5.23
CA ARG A 375 0.25 -15.28 6.33
C ARG A 375 0.62 -13.83 6.62
N PHE A 376 -0.38 -12.96 6.69
CA PHE A 376 -0.24 -11.55 7.04
C PHE A 376 -0.63 -11.36 8.50
N ASN A 377 0.30 -10.91 9.30
CA ASN A 377 0.02 -10.53 10.69
C ASN A 377 -0.40 -9.06 10.74
N LYS A 378 -1.65 -8.80 11.17
CA LYS A 378 -2.21 -7.45 11.21
C LYS A 378 -1.51 -6.55 12.23
N ALA A 379 -1.09 -7.08 13.37
CA ALA A 379 -0.45 -6.29 14.44
C ALA A 379 0.96 -5.80 14.03
N THR A 380 1.70 -6.63 13.31
CA THR A 380 3.06 -6.28 12.86
C THR A 380 3.10 -5.79 11.41
N SER A 381 1.97 -5.85 10.68
CA SER A 381 1.87 -5.53 9.25
C SER A 381 2.88 -6.31 8.39
N THR A 382 3.19 -7.54 8.79
CA THR A 382 4.19 -8.38 8.11
C THR A 382 3.56 -9.59 7.46
N TRP A 383 4.11 -9.98 6.29
CA TRP A 383 3.83 -11.25 5.64
C TRP A 383 4.90 -12.28 6.04
N THR A 384 4.50 -13.53 6.22
CA THR A 384 5.38 -14.68 6.43
C THR A 384 4.98 -15.78 5.47
N ALA A 385 5.93 -16.40 4.77
CA ALA A 385 5.64 -17.50 3.86
C ALA A 385 5.09 -18.72 4.64
N ILE A 386 4.16 -19.44 4.02
CA ILE A 386 3.69 -20.76 4.47
C ILE A 386 4.57 -21.82 3.79
N THR A 387 5.03 -22.83 4.53
CA THR A 387 5.81 -23.91 3.95
C THR A 387 5.02 -24.62 2.82
N ALA A 388 5.68 -24.89 1.69
CA ALA A 388 5.10 -25.68 0.62
C ALA A 388 5.31 -27.19 0.83
N THR A 389 6.22 -27.59 1.74
CA THR A 389 6.56 -28.99 2.00
C THR A 389 5.38 -29.73 2.63
N GLY A 390 4.92 -30.80 1.97
CA GLY A 390 3.74 -31.57 2.39
C GLY A 390 2.40 -30.91 2.08
N GLY A 391 2.42 -29.71 1.50
CA GLY A 391 1.22 -28.98 1.09
C GLY A 391 0.49 -29.64 -0.09
N PRO A 392 -0.75 -29.21 -0.38
CA PRO A 392 -1.48 -29.68 -1.54
C PRO A 392 -0.77 -29.26 -2.84
N SER A 393 -0.99 -30.00 -3.94
CA SER A 393 -0.50 -29.61 -5.27
C SER A 393 -0.93 -28.18 -5.65
N PRO A 394 -0.17 -27.48 -6.53
CA PRO A 394 -0.55 -26.16 -7.03
C PRO A 394 -1.99 -26.15 -7.54
N ARG A 395 -2.78 -25.16 -7.13
CA ARG A 395 -4.22 -25.08 -7.45
C ARG A 395 -4.82 -23.69 -7.31
N GLY A 396 -5.84 -23.39 -8.12
CA GLY A 396 -6.69 -22.22 -7.99
C GLY A 396 -8.17 -22.59 -7.92
N MET A 397 -9.05 -21.65 -7.57
CA MET A 397 -10.49 -21.88 -7.40
C MET A 397 -10.84 -22.99 -6.38
N HIS A 398 -9.93 -23.30 -5.47
CA HIS A 398 -10.13 -24.19 -4.33
C HIS A 398 -10.82 -23.45 -3.19
N SER A 399 -11.31 -24.17 -2.20
CA SER A 399 -11.83 -23.59 -0.97
C SER A 399 -10.82 -23.65 0.17
N ALA A 400 -10.97 -22.74 1.12
CA ALA A 400 -10.26 -22.77 2.39
C ALA A 400 -11.20 -22.44 3.56
N VAL A 401 -11.01 -23.13 4.68
CA VAL A 401 -11.71 -22.86 5.94
C VAL A 401 -10.72 -22.86 7.10
N TRP A 402 -11.04 -22.08 8.15
CA TRP A 402 -10.28 -22.02 9.39
C TRP A 402 -11.01 -22.79 10.49
N THR A 403 -10.35 -23.75 11.12
CA THR A 403 -10.95 -24.60 12.18
C THR A 403 -10.84 -24.00 13.58
N GLY A 404 -10.14 -22.89 13.73
CA GLY A 404 -9.69 -22.34 15.01
C GLY A 404 -8.21 -22.66 15.27
N THR A 405 -7.65 -23.69 14.65
CA THR A 405 -6.25 -24.11 14.80
C THR A 405 -5.55 -24.47 13.49
N GLU A 406 -6.29 -24.85 12.45
CA GLU A 406 -5.75 -25.29 11.17
C GLU A 406 -6.48 -24.63 9.99
N LEU A 407 -5.71 -24.32 8.93
CA LEU A 407 -6.24 -23.96 7.62
C LEU A 407 -6.51 -25.25 6.82
N ILE A 408 -7.74 -25.49 6.40
CA ILE A 408 -8.06 -26.61 5.51
C ILE A 408 -8.21 -26.08 4.08
N VAL A 409 -7.47 -26.66 3.15
CA VAL A 409 -7.54 -26.41 1.70
C VAL A 409 -8.09 -27.65 1.01
N TRP A 410 -9.14 -27.51 0.14
CA TRP A 410 -9.71 -28.65 -0.58
C TRP A 410 -10.15 -28.30 -1.99
N GLY A 411 -10.01 -29.26 -2.95
CA GLY A 411 -10.46 -29.13 -4.33
C GLY A 411 -9.68 -28.12 -5.16
N GLY A 412 -10.31 -27.54 -6.16
CA GLY A 412 -9.72 -26.57 -7.09
C GLY A 412 -9.36 -27.15 -8.45
N PHE A 413 -8.85 -26.32 -9.36
CA PHE A 413 -8.22 -26.74 -10.62
C PHE A 413 -6.69 -26.66 -10.48
N ASP A 414 -5.98 -27.61 -11.09
CA ASP A 414 -4.54 -27.52 -11.32
C ASP A 414 -4.20 -26.63 -12.53
N GLY A 415 -2.92 -26.60 -12.95
CA GLY A 415 -2.45 -25.81 -14.09
C GLY A 415 -3.00 -26.24 -15.45
N ASP A 416 -3.46 -27.46 -15.56
CA ASP A 416 -4.07 -28.06 -16.77
C ASP A 416 -5.60 -28.00 -16.73
N LEU A 417 -6.17 -27.26 -15.76
CA LEU A 417 -7.61 -27.15 -15.50
C LEU A 417 -8.29 -28.49 -15.18
N THR A 418 -7.55 -29.44 -14.61
CA THR A 418 -8.10 -30.68 -14.08
C THR A 418 -8.65 -30.42 -12.68
N ALA A 419 -9.92 -30.77 -12.45
CA ALA A 419 -10.54 -30.65 -11.14
C ALA A 419 -9.90 -31.61 -10.13
N LEU A 420 -9.67 -31.14 -8.93
CA LEU A 420 -9.04 -31.89 -7.84
C LEU A 420 -10.07 -32.30 -6.80
N GLY A 421 -9.95 -33.56 -6.31
CA GLY A 421 -10.81 -34.13 -5.28
C GLY A 421 -10.08 -34.43 -3.97
N ASN A 422 -8.93 -33.82 -3.76
CA ASN A 422 -8.07 -33.95 -2.58
C ASN A 422 -7.83 -32.61 -1.89
N GLY A 423 -7.25 -32.67 -0.70
CA GLY A 423 -6.90 -31.48 0.05
C GLY A 423 -5.96 -31.79 1.21
N ALA A 424 -5.60 -30.75 1.95
CA ALA A 424 -4.75 -30.87 3.13
C ALA A 424 -5.10 -29.80 4.18
N ARG A 425 -4.68 -30.03 5.42
CA ARG A 425 -4.78 -29.11 6.55
C ARG A 425 -3.41 -28.63 6.96
N TYR A 426 -3.27 -27.33 7.17
CA TYR A 426 -2.06 -26.63 7.58
C TYR A 426 -2.17 -26.15 9.02
N ASN A 427 -1.19 -26.50 9.84
CA ASN A 427 -1.08 -26.00 11.20
C ASN A 427 -0.03 -24.85 11.24
N PRO A 428 -0.45 -23.59 11.49
CA PRO A 428 0.46 -22.43 11.50
C PRO A 428 1.41 -22.41 12.70
N THR A 429 1.10 -23.15 13.77
CA THR A 429 1.98 -23.22 14.95
C THR A 429 3.21 -24.10 14.67
N THR A 430 3.04 -25.19 13.95
CA THR A 430 4.11 -26.13 13.59
C THR A 430 4.69 -25.91 12.19
N ASP A 431 4.05 -25.06 11.39
CA ASP A 431 4.34 -24.83 9.97
C ASP A 431 4.36 -26.15 9.15
N THR A 432 3.33 -27.03 9.35
CA THR A 432 3.24 -28.33 8.72
C THR A 432 1.89 -28.59 8.08
N TRP A 433 1.90 -29.44 7.02
CA TRP A 433 0.70 -29.90 6.33
C TRP A 433 0.40 -31.37 6.62
N ALA A 434 -0.90 -31.73 6.64
CA ALA A 434 -1.39 -33.11 6.72
C ALA A 434 -2.52 -33.32 5.69
N ALA A 435 -2.46 -34.41 4.90
CA ALA A 435 -3.44 -34.70 3.87
C ALA A 435 -4.83 -35.05 4.46
N LEU A 436 -5.90 -34.66 3.75
CA LEU A 436 -7.28 -35.11 4.04
C LEU A 436 -7.54 -36.46 3.40
N PRO A 437 -8.44 -37.31 3.98
CA PRO A 437 -8.87 -38.57 3.36
C PRO A 437 -9.63 -38.29 2.05
N THR A 438 -9.44 -39.16 1.05
CA THR A 438 -10.15 -39.09 -0.22
C THR A 438 -11.37 -40.03 -0.28
N ALA A 439 -11.43 -41.02 0.63
CA ALA A 439 -12.56 -41.96 0.72
C ALA A 439 -13.83 -41.22 1.17
N GLY A 440 -14.90 -41.31 0.35
CA GLY A 440 -16.18 -40.62 0.59
C GLY A 440 -16.18 -39.12 0.29
N ALA A 441 -15.05 -38.53 -0.12
CA ALA A 441 -14.99 -37.14 -0.53
C ALA A 441 -15.94 -36.86 -1.72
N PRO A 442 -16.39 -35.61 -1.90
CA PRO A 442 -17.12 -35.20 -3.09
C PRO A 442 -16.29 -35.48 -4.36
N VAL A 443 -16.96 -35.63 -5.51
CA VAL A 443 -16.26 -35.72 -6.81
C VAL A 443 -15.37 -34.45 -6.97
N ALA A 444 -14.28 -34.63 -7.70
CA ALA A 444 -13.32 -33.57 -7.98
C ALA A 444 -14.02 -32.35 -8.57
N ARG A 445 -13.72 -31.17 -8.02
CA ARG A 445 -14.40 -29.91 -8.37
C ARG A 445 -13.59 -28.66 -8.03
N ALA A 446 -13.88 -27.56 -8.75
CA ALA A 446 -13.33 -26.24 -8.51
C ALA A 446 -14.44 -25.18 -8.43
N GLY A 447 -14.15 -23.98 -7.90
CA GLY A 447 -15.15 -22.91 -7.80
C GLY A 447 -16.35 -23.26 -6.93
N HIS A 448 -16.21 -24.28 -6.08
CA HIS A 448 -17.17 -24.66 -5.04
C HIS A 448 -16.99 -23.75 -3.82
N SER A 449 -17.94 -23.77 -2.91
CA SER A 449 -17.81 -23.13 -1.62
C SER A 449 -17.54 -24.13 -0.50
N ALA A 450 -16.90 -23.66 0.58
CA ALA A 450 -16.78 -24.40 1.83
C ALA A 450 -16.99 -23.50 3.03
N VAL A 451 -17.59 -24.06 4.10
CA VAL A 451 -17.73 -23.41 5.40
C VAL A 451 -17.33 -24.36 6.52
N TRP A 452 -16.89 -23.77 7.65
CA TRP A 452 -16.55 -24.52 8.87
C TRP A 452 -17.65 -24.36 9.91
N THR A 453 -18.17 -25.46 10.44
CA THR A 453 -19.28 -25.46 11.42
C THR A 453 -18.84 -25.46 12.88
N GLY A 454 -17.56 -25.61 13.14
CA GLY A 454 -16.96 -25.90 14.44
C GLY A 454 -16.50 -27.36 14.55
N THR A 455 -17.06 -28.27 13.77
CA THR A 455 -16.71 -29.70 13.73
C THR A 455 -16.59 -30.26 12.33
N ASP A 456 -17.35 -29.71 11.38
CA ASP A 456 -17.42 -30.20 10.01
C ASP A 456 -17.01 -29.12 8.99
N MET A 457 -16.25 -29.49 7.96
CA MET A 457 -16.14 -28.70 6.74
C MET A 457 -17.24 -29.13 5.77
N ILE A 458 -18.14 -28.21 5.44
CA ILE A 458 -19.21 -28.45 4.45
C ILE A 458 -18.77 -27.88 3.11
N VAL A 459 -18.71 -28.72 2.07
CA VAL A 459 -18.40 -28.38 0.67
C VAL A 459 -19.65 -28.49 -0.16
N TRP A 460 -19.96 -27.48 -1.02
CA TRP A 460 -21.14 -27.52 -1.90
C TRP A 460 -20.88 -26.86 -3.26
N GLY A 461 -21.49 -27.43 -4.34
CA GLY A 461 -21.48 -26.89 -5.69
C GLY A 461 -20.11 -26.95 -6.37
N GLY A 462 -19.86 -26.03 -7.29
CA GLY A 462 -18.62 -25.92 -8.07
C GLY A 462 -18.76 -26.42 -9.50
N PHE A 463 -17.65 -26.59 -10.20
CA PHE A 463 -17.55 -27.07 -11.58
C PHE A 463 -16.76 -28.36 -11.62
N ASN A 464 -17.18 -29.30 -12.48
CA ASN A 464 -16.46 -30.56 -12.79
C ASN A 464 -15.41 -30.34 -13.90
N ASN A 465 -14.82 -31.44 -14.40
CA ASN A 465 -13.85 -31.39 -15.51
C ASN A 465 -14.45 -30.93 -16.84
N ASP A 466 -15.77 -31.04 -17.02
CA ASP A 466 -16.49 -30.57 -18.22
C ASP A 466 -16.90 -29.11 -18.08
N PHE A 467 -16.41 -28.41 -17.04
CA PHE A 467 -16.74 -27.04 -16.69
C PHE A 467 -18.22 -26.74 -16.44
N THR A 468 -19.01 -27.78 -16.23
CA THR A 468 -20.43 -27.68 -15.87
C THR A 468 -20.62 -27.62 -14.37
N ALA A 469 -21.63 -26.87 -13.94
CA ALA A 469 -21.89 -26.68 -12.52
C ALA A 469 -22.48 -27.91 -11.86
N ILE A 470 -22.09 -28.16 -10.62
CA ILE A 470 -22.53 -29.27 -9.76
C ILE A 470 -23.50 -28.74 -8.71
N GLY A 471 -24.53 -29.52 -8.36
CA GLY A 471 -25.56 -29.16 -7.37
C GLY A 471 -25.61 -30.09 -6.16
N ASP A 472 -24.50 -30.77 -5.85
CA ASP A 472 -24.36 -31.64 -4.68
C ASP A 472 -23.22 -31.18 -3.77
N GLY A 473 -23.07 -31.86 -2.63
CA GLY A 473 -22.00 -31.56 -1.68
C GLY A 473 -21.79 -32.69 -0.66
N ALA A 474 -20.78 -32.50 0.16
CA ALA A 474 -20.49 -33.38 1.30
C ALA A 474 -19.90 -32.58 2.47
N ARG A 475 -19.91 -33.18 3.66
CA ARG A 475 -19.25 -32.66 4.85
C ARG A 475 -18.17 -33.62 5.32
N TRP A 476 -17.02 -33.08 5.67
CA TRP A 476 -15.92 -33.77 6.32
C TRP A 476 -15.94 -33.45 7.82
N ASN A 477 -16.00 -34.48 8.63
CA ASN A 477 -15.94 -34.32 10.10
C ASN A 477 -14.52 -34.49 10.61
N GLN A 478 -14.03 -33.50 11.36
CA GLN A 478 -12.65 -33.46 11.88
C GLN A 478 -12.37 -34.59 12.89
N THR A 479 -13.35 -34.93 13.73
CA THR A 479 -13.18 -35.92 14.80
C THR A 479 -13.11 -37.35 14.26
N THR A 480 -14.00 -37.68 13.33
CA THR A 480 -14.04 -39.02 12.73
C THR A 480 -13.10 -39.15 11.53
N ASN A 481 -12.64 -38.03 10.99
CA ASN A 481 -11.83 -37.94 9.77
C ASN A 481 -12.51 -38.62 8.55
N THR A 482 -13.84 -38.46 8.43
CA THR A 482 -14.66 -39.09 7.36
C THR A 482 -15.53 -38.09 6.64
N TRP A 483 -15.85 -38.41 5.36
CA TRP A 483 -16.79 -37.65 4.55
C TRP A 483 -18.19 -38.26 4.56
N SER A 484 -19.24 -37.44 4.51
CA SER A 484 -20.64 -37.85 4.32
C SER A 484 -21.36 -36.87 3.37
N ARG A 485 -22.24 -37.43 2.49
CA ARG A 485 -22.97 -36.63 1.47
C ARG A 485 -24.05 -35.77 2.10
N LEU A 486 -24.32 -34.56 1.49
CA LEU A 486 -25.46 -33.71 1.84
C LEU A 486 -26.73 -34.13 1.11
N VAL A 487 -27.90 -33.85 1.72
CA VAL A 487 -29.20 -33.93 1.04
C VAL A 487 -29.28 -32.82 -0.01
N ILE A 488 -29.80 -33.15 -1.20
CA ILE A 488 -29.95 -32.20 -2.31
C ILE A 488 -31.37 -31.68 -2.50
N THR A 489 -32.37 -32.28 -1.82
CA THR A 489 -33.79 -31.86 -1.91
C THR A 489 -33.93 -30.44 -1.35
N GLY A 490 -34.46 -29.53 -2.18
CA GLY A 490 -34.61 -28.12 -1.82
C GLY A 490 -33.32 -27.30 -1.94
N ALA A 491 -32.21 -27.88 -2.35
CA ALA A 491 -30.98 -27.14 -2.63
C ALA A 491 -31.18 -26.18 -3.82
N PRO A 492 -30.45 -25.07 -3.86
CA PRO A 492 -30.40 -24.20 -5.05
C PRO A 492 -29.90 -24.98 -6.28
N GLY A 493 -30.24 -24.52 -7.49
CA GLY A 493 -29.74 -25.09 -8.74
C GLY A 493 -28.23 -25.20 -8.79
N SER A 494 -27.73 -26.17 -9.60
CA SER A 494 -26.28 -26.38 -9.81
C SER A 494 -25.58 -25.09 -10.17
N ARG A 495 -24.50 -24.75 -9.43
CA ARG A 495 -23.74 -23.51 -9.62
C ARG A 495 -22.30 -23.61 -9.12
N GLY A 496 -21.41 -22.85 -9.78
CA GLY A 496 -20.05 -22.61 -9.31
C GLY A 496 -19.75 -21.13 -9.18
N ALA A 497 -18.60 -20.77 -8.64
CA ALA A 497 -18.18 -19.39 -8.38
C ALA A 497 -19.21 -18.56 -7.60
N HIS A 498 -20.04 -19.22 -6.80
CA HIS A 498 -20.94 -18.64 -5.81
C HIS A 498 -20.17 -18.42 -4.50
N SER A 499 -20.73 -17.64 -3.61
CA SER A 499 -20.18 -17.48 -2.26
C SER A 499 -20.92 -18.31 -1.22
N ALA A 500 -20.26 -18.63 -0.11
CA ALA A 500 -20.90 -19.21 1.07
C ALA A 500 -20.37 -18.58 2.36
N VAL A 501 -21.24 -18.47 3.35
CA VAL A 501 -20.89 -18.05 4.72
C VAL A 501 -21.53 -18.96 5.74
N TRP A 502 -20.92 -19.09 6.93
CA TRP A 502 -21.45 -19.85 8.07
C TRP A 502 -22.01 -18.91 9.11
N THR A 503 -23.28 -19.09 9.52
CA THR A 503 -23.99 -18.23 10.48
C THR A 503 -23.86 -18.66 11.94
N GLY A 504 -23.15 -19.74 12.20
CA GLY A 504 -23.16 -20.45 13.48
C GLY A 504 -24.12 -21.65 13.51
N THR A 505 -25.13 -21.68 12.63
CA THR A 505 -26.13 -22.76 12.56
C THR A 505 -26.50 -23.18 11.15
N GLU A 506 -26.28 -22.33 10.15
CA GLU A 506 -26.65 -22.58 8.74
C GLU A 506 -25.51 -22.14 7.81
N MET A 507 -25.31 -22.88 6.71
CA MET A 507 -24.51 -22.44 5.57
C MET A 507 -25.42 -21.65 4.62
N ILE A 508 -25.09 -20.41 4.33
CA ILE A 508 -25.81 -19.60 3.35
C ILE A 508 -24.98 -19.56 2.07
N ILE A 509 -25.57 -19.90 0.93
CA ILE A 509 -24.96 -19.74 -0.40
C ILE A 509 -25.74 -18.73 -1.21
N TRP A 510 -25.03 -17.93 -2.08
CA TRP A 510 -25.68 -16.95 -2.93
C TRP A 510 -24.93 -16.75 -4.25
N GLY A 511 -25.67 -16.44 -5.34
CA GLY A 511 -25.13 -16.10 -6.64
C GLY A 511 -24.44 -17.23 -7.36
N GLY A 512 -23.45 -16.91 -8.17
CA GLY A 512 -22.69 -17.88 -8.97
C GLY A 512 -23.16 -17.99 -10.42
N MET A 513 -22.68 -19.03 -11.12
CA MET A 513 -22.91 -19.22 -12.54
C MET A 513 -23.11 -20.71 -12.87
N SER A 514 -23.81 -20.98 -14.02
CA SER A 514 -24.16 -22.34 -14.47
C SER A 514 -22.99 -23.08 -15.13
N SER A 515 -22.02 -22.36 -15.67
CA SER A 515 -20.78 -22.89 -16.25
C SER A 515 -19.63 -21.93 -16.00
N ILE A 516 -18.39 -22.37 -16.19
CA ILE A 516 -17.22 -21.49 -16.04
C ILE A 516 -17.17 -20.41 -17.13
N GLN A 517 -17.86 -20.60 -18.26
CA GLN A 517 -18.03 -19.60 -19.31
C GLN A 517 -19.02 -18.49 -18.92
N GLY A 518 -19.78 -18.67 -17.83
CA GLY A 518 -20.72 -17.68 -17.33
C GLY A 518 -22.04 -17.60 -18.12
N ASP A 519 -22.50 -18.72 -18.67
CA ASP A 519 -23.71 -18.80 -19.53
C ASP A 519 -24.97 -18.25 -18.85
N ALA A 520 -25.16 -18.57 -17.58
CA ALA A 520 -26.21 -17.97 -16.75
C ALA A 520 -25.64 -17.58 -15.38
N LEU A 521 -25.92 -16.33 -14.98
CA LEU A 521 -25.59 -15.81 -13.65
C LEU A 521 -26.81 -15.87 -12.74
N TYR A 522 -26.58 -16.11 -11.46
CA TYR A 522 -27.63 -16.27 -10.47
C TYR A 522 -27.67 -15.06 -9.49
N ASN A 523 -28.88 -14.67 -9.09
CA ASN A 523 -29.16 -13.67 -8.04
C ASN A 523 -30.04 -14.26 -6.91
N ASP A 524 -30.11 -15.58 -6.86
CA ASP A 524 -30.79 -16.36 -5.83
C ASP A 524 -29.81 -17.13 -4.97
N GLY A 525 -30.29 -17.80 -3.96
CA GLY A 525 -29.47 -18.61 -3.07
C GLY A 525 -30.30 -19.45 -2.10
N GLY A 526 -29.62 -20.11 -1.18
CA GLY A 526 -30.27 -20.95 -0.17
C GLY A 526 -29.47 -21.06 1.12
N ARG A 527 -30.16 -21.48 2.18
CA ARG A 527 -29.61 -21.75 3.50
C ARG A 527 -29.72 -23.24 3.79
N PHE A 528 -28.61 -23.87 4.13
CA PHE A 528 -28.55 -25.27 4.55
C PHE A 528 -28.38 -25.36 6.07
N ASN A 529 -29.28 -26.06 6.74
CA ASN A 529 -29.16 -26.37 8.17
C ASN A 529 -28.66 -27.81 8.36
N PRO A 530 -27.41 -28.02 8.81
CA PRO A 530 -26.86 -29.38 8.96
C PRO A 530 -27.46 -30.19 10.11
N ALA A 531 -28.11 -29.54 11.09
CA ALA A 531 -28.78 -30.24 12.19
C ALA A 531 -30.09 -30.90 11.75
N THR A 532 -30.85 -30.23 10.87
CA THR A 532 -32.09 -30.76 10.29
C THR A 532 -31.87 -31.41 8.93
N ASN A 533 -30.69 -31.21 8.33
CA ASN A 533 -30.33 -31.67 6.98
C ASN A 533 -31.30 -31.14 5.92
N THR A 534 -31.70 -29.86 5.97
CA THR A 534 -32.70 -29.24 5.09
C THR A 534 -32.17 -27.95 4.46
N TRP A 535 -32.70 -27.66 3.25
CA TRP A 535 -32.48 -26.41 2.54
C TRP A 535 -33.70 -25.48 2.62
N THR A 536 -33.45 -24.14 2.69
CA THR A 536 -34.47 -23.08 2.62
C THR A 536 -33.98 -22.03 1.62
N ALA A 537 -34.83 -21.63 0.66
CA ALA A 537 -34.47 -20.60 -0.31
C ALA A 537 -34.27 -19.21 0.35
N LEU A 538 -33.34 -18.40 -0.19
CA LEU A 538 -33.22 -16.99 0.15
C LEU A 538 -34.22 -16.14 -0.66
N PRO A 539 -34.75 -15.02 -0.12
CA PRO A 539 -35.58 -14.12 -0.88
C PRO A 539 -34.80 -13.44 -1.99
N ALA A 540 -35.38 -13.35 -3.19
CA ALA A 540 -34.77 -12.65 -4.34
C ALA A 540 -35.08 -11.15 -4.34
N THR A 541 -36.10 -10.70 -3.60
CA THR A 541 -36.50 -9.27 -3.52
C THR A 541 -35.41 -8.43 -2.86
N GLY A 542 -34.92 -7.41 -3.56
CA GLY A 542 -33.85 -6.54 -3.08
C GLY A 542 -32.44 -7.15 -3.17
N ALA A 543 -32.30 -8.38 -3.65
CA ALA A 543 -31.00 -9.00 -3.85
C ALA A 543 -30.17 -8.21 -4.89
N PRO A 544 -28.82 -8.24 -4.80
CA PRO A 544 -27.95 -7.64 -5.82
C PRO A 544 -28.18 -8.28 -7.20
N SER A 545 -27.70 -7.60 -8.25
CA SER A 545 -27.69 -8.15 -9.61
C SER A 545 -26.99 -9.52 -9.64
N ALA A 546 -27.48 -10.40 -10.51
CA ALA A 546 -26.88 -11.72 -10.76
C ALA A 546 -25.39 -11.58 -11.07
N ARG A 547 -24.54 -12.37 -10.39
CA ARG A 547 -23.09 -12.26 -10.50
C ARG A 547 -22.37 -13.54 -10.07
N GLY A 548 -21.17 -13.75 -10.64
CA GLY A 548 -20.27 -14.81 -10.22
C GLY A 548 -18.89 -14.27 -9.82
N GLY A 549 -18.10 -15.06 -9.09
CA GLY A 549 -16.75 -14.70 -8.67
C GLY A 549 -16.70 -13.52 -7.68
N HIS A 550 -17.79 -13.23 -7.00
CA HIS A 550 -17.84 -12.27 -5.89
C HIS A 550 -17.35 -12.90 -4.60
N SER A 551 -17.03 -12.07 -3.61
CA SER A 551 -16.73 -12.52 -2.26
C SER A 551 -17.89 -12.27 -1.31
N ALA A 552 -17.96 -13.08 -0.23
CA ALA A 552 -18.90 -12.85 0.87
C ALA A 552 -18.23 -13.08 2.22
N VAL A 553 -18.71 -12.35 3.23
CA VAL A 553 -18.33 -12.53 4.63
C VAL A 553 -19.56 -12.51 5.53
N TRP A 554 -19.46 -13.14 6.70
CA TRP A 554 -20.49 -13.13 7.74
C TRP A 554 -20.06 -12.22 8.90
N THR A 555 -20.89 -11.23 9.25
CA THR A 555 -20.58 -10.25 10.31
C THR A 555 -20.97 -10.71 11.71
N GLY A 556 -21.66 -11.83 11.83
CA GLY A 556 -22.37 -12.27 13.04
C GLY A 556 -23.89 -12.12 12.92
N THR A 557 -24.38 -11.18 12.11
CA THR A 557 -25.81 -10.88 11.90
C THR A 557 -26.22 -10.77 10.44
N GLU A 558 -25.28 -10.40 9.55
CA GLU A 558 -25.52 -10.13 8.14
C GLU A 558 -24.50 -10.83 7.25
N MET A 559 -24.92 -11.25 6.06
CA MET A 559 -24.01 -11.67 4.97
C MET A 559 -23.74 -10.47 4.06
N ILE A 560 -22.48 -10.05 3.96
CA ILE A 560 -22.04 -9.00 3.03
C ILE A 560 -21.50 -9.65 1.78
N ILE A 561 -22.00 -9.24 0.61
CA ILE A 561 -21.54 -9.63 -0.72
C ILE A 561 -20.89 -8.43 -1.39
N TRP A 562 -19.71 -8.61 -2.01
CA TRP A 562 -19.00 -7.53 -2.69
C TRP A 562 -18.23 -8.01 -3.93
N GLY A 563 -18.22 -7.16 -4.99
CA GLY A 563 -17.46 -7.42 -6.21
C GLY A 563 -18.09 -8.48 -7.12
N GLY A 564 -17.25 -9.23 -7.83
CA GLY A 564 -17.66 -10.21 -8.82
C GLY A 564 -17.80 -9.64 -10.21
N ALA A 565 -18.41 -10.40 -11.12
CA ALA A 565 -18.65 -9.96 -12.49
C ALA A 565 -20.06 -10.27 -12.97
N ALA A 566 -20.61 -9.39 -13.81
CA ALA A 566 -21.87 -9.54 -14.55
C ALA A 566 -21.71 -8.88 -15.93
N GLY A 567 -20.91 -9.52 -16.81
CA GLY A 567 -20.46 -8.92 -18.08
C GLY A 567 -19.22 -8.01 -17.90
N ALA A 568 -19.13 -7.25 -16.82
CA ALA A 568 -17.96 -6.47 -16.40
C ALA A 568 -17.66 -6.74 -14.92
N ASP A 569 -16.44 -6.39 -14.49
CA ASP A 569 -16.07 -6.46 -13.08
C ASP A 569 -16.84 -5.43 -12.25
N LEU A 570 -17.29 -5.82 -11.07
CA LEU A 570 -18.18 -5.03 -10.22
C LEU A 570 -17.44 -4.48 -9.00
N ARG A 571 -17.82 -3.24 -8.61
CA ARG A 571 -17.44 -2.59 -7.35
C ARG A 571 -18.58 -2.54 -6.35
N SER A 572 -19.79 -2.90 -6.77
CA SER A 572 -21.00 -2.87 -5.95
C SER A 572 -21.14 -4.09 -5.05
N GLY A 573 -21.89 -3.93 -3.97
CA GLY A 573 -22.22 -4.99 -3.02
C GLY A 573 -23.59 -4.83 -2.40
N ALA A 574 -23.98 -5.81 -1.58
CA ALA A 574 -25.18 -5.75 -0.75
C ALA A 574 -24.99 -6.59 0.53
N ARG A 575 -25.82 -6.33 1.54
CA ARG A 575 -25.87 -7.08 2.78
C ARG A 575 -27.25 -7.71 2.96
N TRP A 576 -27.29 -8.97 3.35
CA TRP A 576 -28.52 -9.67 3.71
C TRP A 576 -28.60 -9.84 5.23
N SER A 577 -29.67 -9.32 5.82
CA SER A 577 -29.91 -9.44 7.25
C SER A 577 -30.67 -10.72 7.58
N ARG A 578 -30.08 -11.58 8.43
CA ARG A 578 -30.74 -12.82 8.89
C ARG A 578 -32.00 -12.53 9.74
N ALA A 579 -32.00 -11.45 10.51
CA ALA A 579 -33.07 -11.09 11.42
C ALA A 579 -34.34 -10.68 10.68
N THR A 580 -34.20 -9.90 9.59
CA THR A 580 -35.33 -9.39 8.81
C THR A 580 -35.61 -10.20 7.55
N GLY A 581 -34.65 -10.98 7.08
CA GLY A 581 -34.71 -11.68 5.80
C GLY A 581 -34.64 -10.75 4.59
N THR A 582 -34.13 -9.52 4.74
CA THR A 582 -34.11 -8.49 3.70
C THR A 582 -32.69 -8.18 3.21
N TRP A 583 -32.59 -7.71 1.97
CA TRP A 583 -31.38 -7.20 1.36
C TRP A 583 -31.29 -5.69 1.45
N HIS A 584 -30.09 -5.15 1.67
CA HIS A 584 -29.77 -3.73 1.68
C HIS A 584 -28.49 -3.50 0.85
N THR A 585 -28.41 -2.38 0.12
CA THR A 585 -27.22 -2.00 -0.61
C THR A 585 -26.08 -1.68 0.37
N VAL A 586 -24.85 -2.01 -0.03
CA VAL A 586 -23.62 -1.58 0.67
C VAL A 586 -23.04 -0.41 -0.11
N SER A 587 -22.63 0.65 0.59
CA SER A 587 -21.93 1.77 -0.03
C SER A 587 -20.64 1.29 -0.69
N ASP A 588 -20.39 1.73 -1.92
CA ASP A 588 -19.12 1.49 -2.63
C ASP A 588 -18.08 2.59 -2.36
N PHE A 589 -18.42 3.55 -1.48
CA PHE A 589 -17.49 4.58 -1.03
C PHE A 589 -16.31 3.92 -0.29
N ASN A 590 -15.08 4.22 -0.74
CA ASN A 590 -13.83 3.60 -0.27
C ASN A 590 -13.71 2.09 -0.47
N ALA A 591 -14.63 1.46 -1.19
CA ALA A 591 -14.47 0.07 -1.56
C ALA A 591 -13.27 -0.09 -2.52
N PRO A 592 -12.54 -1.22 -2.44
CA PRO A 592 -11.51 -1.54 -3.42
C PRO A 592 -12.02 -1.43 -4.86
N GLY A 593 -11.15 -1.20 -5.84
CA GLY A 593 -11.52 -1.14 -7.25
C GLY A 593 -12.30 -2.38 -7.71
N ALA A 594 -13.17 -2.22 -8.72
CA ALA A 594 -13.98 -3.31 -9.28
C ALA A 594 -13.11 -4.53 -9.60
N ARG A 595 -13.52 -5.73 -9.12
CA ARG A 595 -12.76 -6.96 -9.29
C ARG A 595 -13.60 -8.22 -9.11
N ARG A 596 -13.18 -9.30 -9.75
CA ARG A 596 -13.72 -10.64 -9.56
C ARG A 596 -12.67 -11.58 -8.94
N PHE A 597 -13.13 -12.63 -8.29
CA PHE A 597 -12.31 -13.64 -7.61
C PHE A 597 -11.30 -13.08 -6.59
N PRO A 598 -11.60 -11.99 -5.83
CA PRO A 598 -10.78 -11.66 -4.69
C PRO A 598 -11.01 -12.68 -3.56
N VAL A 599 -10.00 -12.87 -2.72
CA VAL A 599 -10.21 -13.51 -1.43
C VAL A 599 -10.67 -12.45 -0.43
N ALA A 600 -11.62 -12.81 0.44
CA ALA A 600 -12.09 -11.89 1.47
C ALA A 600 -12.26 -12.56 2.82
N ALA A 601 -12.12 -11.77 3.89
CA ALA A 601 -12.31 -12.20 5.26
C ALA A 601 -12.92 -11.08 6.11
N TRP A 602 -13.68 -11.46 7.16
CA TRP A 602 -14.21 -10.55 8.16
C TRP A 602 -13.30 -10.47 9.38
N THR A 603 -12.89 -9.28 9.79
CA THR A 603 -11.97 -9.06 10.93
C THR A 603 -12.67 -8.93 12.26
N GLY A 604 -14.00 -8.93 12.28
CA GLY A 604 -14.83 -8.56 13.44
C GLY A 604 -15.42 -7.14 13.32
N ALA A 605 -14.85 -6.29 12.48
CA ALA A 605 -15.29 -4.91 12.25
C ALA A 605 -15.38 -4.54 10.75
N GLU A 606 -14.54 -5.14 9.90
CA GLU A 606 -14.37 -4.76 8.51
C GLU A 606 -14.20 -6.01 7.62
N MET A 607 -14.59 -5.89 6.33
CA MET A 607 -14.31 -6.89 5.30
C MET A 607 -13.00 -6.53 4.61
N ILE A 608 -11.98 -7.38 4.72
CA ILE A 608 -10.75 -7.29 3.93
C ILE A 608 -10.99 -8.03 2.61
N ALA A 609 -10.60 -7.41 1.46
CA ALA A 609 -10.56 -8.09 0.16
C ALA A 609 -9.18 -7.92 -0.47
N TRP A 610 -8.59 -9.02 -1.01
CA TRP A 610 -7.24 -9.00 -1.58
C TRP A 610 -7.16 -9.81 -2.88
N GLY A 611 -6.31 -9.36 -3.84
CA GLY A 611 -6.08 -10.05 -5.10
C GLY A 611 -7.26 -9.98 -6.06
N GLY A 612 -7.42 -11.00 -6.89
CA GLY A 612 -8.46 -11.09 -7.91
C GLY A 612 -8.03 -10.51 -9.26
N VAL A 613 -9.01 -10.28 -10.14
CA VAL A 613 -8.81 -9.77 -11.50
C VAL A 613 -9.66 -8.54 -11.72
N ALA A 614 -9.08 -7.49 -12.34
CA ALA A 614 -9.79 -6.30 -12.80
C ALA A 614 -9.39 -6.00 -14.26
N GLY A 615 -10.38 -5.91 -15.16
CA GLY A 615 -10.12 -5.62 -16.58
C GLY A 615 -9.11 -6.56 -17.24
N GLY A 616 -9.06 -7.83 -16.83
CA GLY A 616 -8.07 -8.81 -17.31
C GLY A 616 -6.71 -8.79 -16.60
N THR A 617 -6.46 -7.80 -15.73
CA THR A 617 -5.21 -7.70 -14.95
C THR A 617 -5.33 -8.42 -13.62
N VAL A 618 -4.37 -9.28 -13.29
CA VAL A 618 -4.27 -9.96 -11.99
C VAL A 618 -3.70 -9.00 -10.96
N LEU A 619 -4.34 -8.91 -9.80
CA LEU A 619 -4.02 -7.93 -8.78
C LEU A 619 -3.20 -8.53 -7.63
N SER A 620 -2.21 -7.77 -7.15
CA SER A 620 -1.51 -7.99 -5.87
C SER A 620 -1.94 -6.99 -4.79
N THR A 621 -3.00 -6.22 -5.05
CA THR A 621 -3.54 -5.20 -4.16
C THR A 621 -4.80 -5.67 -3.47
N GLY A 622 -5.10 -5.06 -2.34
CA GLY A 622 -6.33 -5.28 -1.59
C GLY A 622 -6.85 -3.99 -0.99
N GLY A 623 -7.88 -4.10 -0.20
CA GLY A 623 -8.46 -2.99 0.53
C GLY A 623 -9.45 -3.47 1.57
N VAL A 624 -9.99 -2.54 2.31
CA VAL A 624 -10.92 -2.77 3.41
C VAL A 624 -12.27 -2.12 3.08
N LEU A 625 -13.34 -2.85 3.27
CA LEU A 625 -14.71 -2.35 3.19
C LEU A 625 -15.28 -2.28 4.61
N ALA A 626 -15.51 -1.08 5.11
CA ALA A 626 -16.22 -0.88 6.37
C ALA A 626 -17.73 -0.83 6.09
N PRO A 627 -18.54 -1.75 6.61
CA PRO A 627 -19.99 -1.61 6.52
C PRO A 627 -20.42 -0.44 7.40
N ARG A 628 -20.83 0.68 6.79
CA ARG A 628 -21.52 1.73 7.51
C ARG A 628 -22.98 1.32 7.69
N PRO A 629 -23.59 1.65 8.87
CA PRO A 629 -24.97 1.33 9.16
C PRO A 629 -25.97 1.97 8.18
#